data_d29baee46d28a82395e551da9801bec1
#
_entry.id   d29baee46d28a82395e551da9801bec1
#
_cell.length_a   1.000
_cell.length_b   1.000
_cell.length_c   1.000
_cell.angle_alpha   90.00
_cell.angle_beta   90.00
_cell.angle_gamma   90.00
#
_symmetry.space_group_name_H-M   'P 1'
#
loop_
_entity.id
_entity.type
_entity.pdbx_description
1 polymer ?
#
loop_
_entity_poly.entity_id
_entity_poly.type
_entity_poly.pdbx_seq_one_letter_code
_entity_poly.pdbx_strand_id
1 'polypeptide(L)'
;QRSFIPAGFNITLNGTFVFAGAGTLFFNENRFRIYISYGYRNEPSHYFGKGYETIEQIEKSDSTTKFHKSSFQLYPRFVWEVRPHLYTGPLFDINFSKSDDINPVMAEDPYFNKFKRDYVNIGVGGLIQYDTRNDVATPSSGMLLSAIAKVYGKYLGGAYNYEMFELEYRQFRQVFKRRSTLAWTAKTQIGMDNVPYSELPNFGNPFDLRGYAWGKYRDKSMAYGIIEYRHMFMSQEAYARGAFWSKFGG
;
A
#
# COMPACT_ATOMS: atom_id res chain seq x y z
N GLN A 1 0.00 10.58 -20.86
CA GLN A 1 0.57 10.38 -19.50
C GLN A 1 2.03 9.95 -19.62
N ARG A 2 2.87 10.25 -18.63
CA ARG A 2 4.30 9.90 -18.63
C ARG A 2 4.53 8.68 -17.76
N SER A 3 5.29 7.72 -18.28
CA SER A 3 5.74 6.55 -17.52
C SER A 3 6.83 6.95 -16.53
N PHE A 4 6.79 6.42 -15.32
CA PHE A 4 7.84 6.61 -14.32
C PHE A 4 7.89 5.43 -13.34
N ILE A 5 9.07 5.08 -12.89
CA ILE A 5 9.31 4.08 -11.83
C ILE A 5 10.34 4.68 -10.87
N PRO A 6 9.92 5.45 -9.87
CA PRO A 6 10.83 5.96 -8.86
C PRO A 6 11.31 4.83 -7.94
N ALA A 7 12.54 4.95 -7.46
CA ALA A 7 13.11 4.13 -6.40
C ALA A 7 13.67 5.03 -5.32
N GLY A 8 13.52 4.63 -4.08
CA GLY A 8 14.08 5.30 -2.92
C GLY A 8 14.78 4.31 -2.00
N PHE A 9 15.79 4.77 -1.30
CA PHE A 9 16.40 4.02 -0.21
C PHE A 9 16.49 4.87 1.06
N ASN A 10 16.43 4.21 2.20
CA ASN A 10 16.57 4.83 3.51
C ASN A 10 17.44 3.93 4.38
N ILE A 11 18.42 4.53 5.03
CA ILE A 11 19.31 3.86 6.01
C ILE A 11 19.31 4.72 7.26
N THR A 12 19.12 4.11 8.42
CA THR A 12 19.15 4.80 9.71
C THR A 12 20.06 4.13 10.68
N LEU A 13 20.54 4.87 11.70
CA LEU A 13 21.46 4.37 12.72
C LEU A 13 20.87 3.28 13.61
N ASN A 14 19.55 3.14 13.67
CA ASN A 14 18.87 2.08 14.42
C ASN A 14 18.80 0.73 13.68
N GLY A 15 19.52 0.59 12.56
CA GLY A 15 19.57 -0.64 11.77
C GLY A 15 18.47 -0.79 10.74
N THR A 16 17.69 0.27 10.46
CA THR A 16 16.70 0.24 9.37
C THR A 16 17.39 0.37 8.01
N PHE A 17 17.07 -0.56 7.11
CA PHE A 17 17.39 -0.47 5.69
C PHE A 17 16.10 -0.68 4.88
N VAL A 18 15.74 0.29 4.06
CA VAL A 18 14.58 0.22 3.17
C VAL A 18 15.00 0.60 1.75
N PHE A 19 14.71 -0.28 0.79
CA PHE A 19 14.76 0.01 -0.63
C PHE A 19 13.38 -0.28 -1.21
N ALA A 20 12.70 0.72 -1.75
CA ALA A 20 11.35 0.53 -2.27
C ALA A 20 11.04 1.49 -3.42
N GLY A 21 10.12 1.07 -4.26
CA GLY A 21 9.60 1.88 -5.34
C GLY A 21 8.22 1.42 -5.80
N ALA A 22 7.51 2.35 -6.42
CA ALA A 22 6.24 2.05 -7.07
C ALA A 22 6.06 3.00 -8.25
N GLY A 23 5.61 2.48 -9.37
CA GLY A 23 5.44 3.29 -10.57
C GLY A 23 4.41 2.74 -11.53
N THR A 24 4.19 3.50 -12.60
CA THR A 24 3.27 3.13 -13.66
C THR A 24 3.93 3.36 -15.00
N LEU A 25 3.88 2.34 -15.84
CA LEU A 25 4.25 2.41 -17.24
C LEU A 25 2.99 2.47 -18.09
N PHE A 26 2.94 3.39 -19.03
CA PHE A 26 1.82 3.60 -19.94
C PHE A 26 2.25 3.26 -21.37
N PHE A 27 1.45 2.44 -22.05
CA PHE A 27 1.67 2.02 -23.43
C PHE A 27 0.39 2.22 -24.25
N ASN A 28 0.53 2.26 -25.57
CA ASN A 28 -0.56 2.35 -26.54
C ASN A 28 -1.59 3.45 -26.17
N GLU A 29 -1.13 4.68 -26.03
CA GLU A 29 -1.99 5.82 -25.68
C GLU A 29 -2.80 5.61 -24.40
N ASN A 30 -2.20 4.91 -23.42
CA ASN A 30 -2.80 4.59 -22.13
C ASN A 30 -3.77 3.37 -22.13
N ARG A 31 -3.88 2.63 -23.23
CA ARG A 31 -4.72 1.42 -23.31
C ARG A 31 -4.12 0.22 -22.58
N PHE A 32 -2.80 0.20 -22.40
CA PHE A 32 -2.11 -0.80 -21.60
C PHE A 32 -1.27 -0.11 -20.53
N ARG A 33 -1.42 -0.57 -19.28
CA ARG A 33 -0.68 -0.04 -18.12
C ARG A 33 -0.02 -1.19 -17.38
N ILE A 34 1.19 -0.96 -16.90
CA ILE A 34 1.85 -1.83 -15.93
C ILE A 34 2.02 -1.00 -14.66
N TYR A 35 1.36 -1.42 -13.59
CA TYR A 35 1.64 -0.93 -12.25
C TYR A 35 2.65 -1.86 -11.61
N ILE A 36 3.71 -1.34 -11.07
CA ILE A 36 4.71 -2.11 -10.35
C ILE A 36 4.94 -1.51 -8.97
N SER A 37 4.93 -2.34 -7.95
CA SER A 37 5.39 -2.00 -6.61
C SER A 37 6.42 -3.04 -6.21
N TYR A 38 7.53 -2.60 -5.63
CA TYR A 38 8.59 -3.47 -5.18
C TYR A 38 9.26 -2.88 -3.95
N GLY A 39 9.82 -3.73 -3.12
CA GLY A 39 10.56 -3.26 -1.97
C GLY A 39 11.21 -4.36 -1.17
N TYR A 40 12.34 -4.01 -0.56
CA TYR A 40 12.98 -4.76 0.49
C TYR A 40 13.06 -3.87 1.73
N ARG A 41 12.68 -4.42 2.87
CA ARG A 41 12.72 -3.76 4.17
C ARG A 41 13.41 -4.67 5.16
N ASN A 42 14.30 -4.10 5.93
CA ASN A 42 14.95 -4.73 7.07
C ASN A 42 14.94 -3.67 8.18
N GLU A 43 14.05 -3.83 9.15
CA GLU A 43 13.79 -2.78 10.13
C GLU A 43 13.31 -3.32 11.47
N PRO A 44 13.65 -2.64 12.58
CA PRO A 44 13.00 -2.91 13.85
C PRO A 44 11.53 -2.53 13.75
N SER A 45 10.65 -3.37 14.26
CA SER A 45 9.20 -3.22 14.23
C SER A 45 8.61 -3.54 15.60
N HIS A 46 7.33 -3.24 15.79
CA HIS A 46 6.62 -3.57 17.01
C HIS A 46 5.44 -4.49 16.73
N TYR A 47 5.23 -5.43 17.59
CA TYR A 47 4.13 -6.39 17.55
C TYR A 47 2.99 -5.93 18.46
N PHE A 48 1.77 -5.85 17.93
CA PHE A 48 0.59 -5.43 18.65
C PHE A 48 -0.52 -6.47 18.63
N GLY A 49 -0.23 -7.69 18.17
CA GLY A 49 -1.25 -8.72 18.05
C GLY A 49 -2.20 -8.52 16.86
N LYS A 50 -3.32 -9.22 16.91
CA LYS A 50 -4.38 -9.18 15.89
C LYS A 50 -5.70 -8.80 16.52
N GLY A 51 -6.45 -7.89 15.88
CA GLY A 51 -7.75 -7.41 16.31
C GLY A 51 -7.68 -6.24 17.28
N TYR A 52 -8.70 -5.40 17.25
CA TYR A 52 -8.73 -4.13 17.99
C TYR A 52 -8.55 -4.32 19.51
N GLU A 53 -9.26 -5.28 20.11
CA GLU A 53 -9.22 -5.52 21.55
C GLU A 53 -7.81 -5.90 22.04
N THR A 54 -7.13 -6.75 21.32
CA THR A 54 -5.74 -7.16 21.64
C THR A 54 -4.77 -5.99 21.50
N ILE A 55 -4.93 -5.21 20.43
CA ILE A 55 -4.04 -4.08 20.10
C ILE A 55 -4.11 -2.98 21.18
N GLU A 56 -5.29 -2.68 21.69
CA GLU A 56 -5.48 -1.65 22.73
C GLU A 56 -4.90 -2.06 24.10
N GLN A 57 -4.74 -3.36 24.35
CA GLN A 57 -4.15 -3.89 25.59
C GLN A 57 -2.62 -3.94 25.55
N ILE A 58 -2.01 -3.85 24.36
CA ILE A 58 -0.57 -3.94 24.19
C ILE A 58 0.04 -2.53 24.06
N GLU A 59 0.72 -2.07 25.09
CA GLU A 59 1.50 -0.84 25.04
C GLU A 59 2.81 -1.05 24.29
N LYS A 60 3.15 -0.07 23.45
CA LYS A 60 4.42 -0.07 22.71
C LYS A 60 5.59 0.01 23.67
N SER A 61 6.48 -0.97 23.64
CA SER A 61 7.68 -1.03 24.45
C SER A 61 8.82 -1.69 23.68
N ASP A 62 10.04 -1.16 23.83
CA ASP A 62 11.22 -1.78 23.21
C ASP A 62 11.58 -3.14 23.83
N SER A 63 11.18 -3.38 25.08
CA SER A 63 11.43 -4.65 25.76
C SER A 63 10.39 -5.73 25.48
N THR A 64 9.12 -5.36 25.29
CA THR A 64 8.02 -6.33 25.22
C THR A 64 7.42 -6.51 23.83
N THR A 65 7.51 -5.51 22.96
CA THR A 65 6.84 -5.55 21.63
C THR A 65 7.79 -5.45 20.46
N LYS A 66 9.05 -5.04 20.66
CA LYS A 66 10.03 -4.88 19.60
C LYS A 66 10.50 -6.23 19.04
N PHE A 67 10.59 -6.32 17.74
CA PHE A 67 11.20 -7.45 17.02
C PHE A 67 11.86 -6.93 15.74
N HIS A 68 12.64 -7.77 15.08
CA HIS A 68 13.27 -7.41 13.81
C HIS A 68 12.51 -8.04 12.65
N LYS A 69 12.13 -7.23 11.65
CA LYS A 69 11.39 -7.68 10.48
C LYS A 69 12.21 -7.48 9.21
N SER A 70 12.38 -8.57 8.45
CA SER A 70 12.85 -8.50 7.06
C SER A 70 11.72 -8.87 6.12
N SER A 71 11.50 -8.09 5.09
CA SER A 71 10.45 -8.37 4.11
C SER A 71 10.86 -7.93 2.72
N PHE A 72 10.42 -8.69 1.72
CA PHE A 72 10.51 -8.34 0.31
C PHE A 72 9.13 -8.47 -0.32
N GLN A 73 8.80 -7.53 -1.21
CA GLN A 73 7.60 -7.60 -2.02
C GLN A 73 7.92 -7.26 -3.47
N LEU A 74 7.31 -8.00 -4.39
CA LEU A 74 7.23 -7.68 -5.81
C LEU A 74 5.78 -7.85 -6.28
N TYR A 75 5.15 -6.76 -6.71
CA TYR A 75 3.73 -6.70 -7.01
C TYR A 75 3.47 -6.03 -8.37
N PRO A 76 3.69 -6.72 -9.51
CA PRO A 76 3.31 -6.25 -10.83
C PRO A 76 1.83 -6.51 -11.12
N ARG A 77 1.18 -5.53 -11.77
CA ARG A 77 -0.22 -5.60 -12.25
C ARG A 77 -0.24 -5.15 -13.70
N PHE A 78 -0.80 -5.97 -14.56
CA PHE A 78 -0.89 -5.76 -16.00
C PHE A 78 -2.34 -5.51 -16.36
N VAL A 79 -2.67 -4.35 -16.91
CA VAL A 79 -4.07 -4.00 -17.20
C VAL A 79 -4.24 -3.44 -18.59
N TRP A 80 -5.28 -3.89 -19.24
CA TRP A 80 -5.72 -3.46 -20.57
C TRP A 80 -7.05 -2.73 -20.48
N GLU A 81 -7.19 -1.69 -21.24
CA GLU A 81 -8.47 -1.02 -21.46
C GLU A 81 -9.35 -1.88 -22.35
N VAL A 82 -10.38 -2.49 -21.78
CA VAL A 82 -11.33 -3.36 -22.49
C VAL A 82 -12.56 -2.60 -22.98
N ARG A 83 -12.85 -1.46 -22.36
CA ARG A 83 -13.83 -0.44 -22.77
C ARG A 83 -13.31 0.94 -22.35
N PRO A 84 -13.82 2.05 -22.89
CA PRO A 84 -13.40 3.38 -22.44
C PRO A 84 -13.42 3.51 -20.91
N HIS A 85 -12.29 3.84 -20.33
CA HIS A 85 -12.07 3.98 -18.89
C HIS A 85 -12.15 2.68 -18.05
N LEU A 86 -12.48 1.54 -18.64
CA LEU A 86 -12.57 0.25 -17.96
C LEU A 86 -11.33 -0.59 -18.24
N TYR A 87 -10.55 -0.85 -17.22
CA TYR A 87 -9.31 -1.61 -17.27
C TYR A 87 -9.45 -2.92 -16.50
N THR A 88 -8.90 -4.00 -17.02
CA THR A 88 -8.83 -5.29 -16.33
C THR A 88 -7.56 -6.03 -16.68
N GLY A 89 -7.16 -6.95 -15.84
CA GLY A 89 -6.02 -7.82 -16.13
C GLY A 89 -5.46 -8.55 -14.93
N PRO A 90 -4.45 -9.40 -15.15
CA PRO A 90 -3.82 -10.21 -14.12
C PRO A 90 -2.85 -9.40 -13.26
N LEU A 91 -2.59 -9.94 -12.11
CA LEU A 91 -1.56 -9.48 -11.19
C LEU A 91 -0.83 -10.67 -10.55
N PHE A 92 0.38 -10.39 -10.10
CA PHE A 92 1.22 -11.33 -9.35
C PHE A 92 1.68 -10.64 -8.08
N ASP A 93 1.79 -11.39 -6.98
CA ASP A 93 2.21 -10.85 -5.69
C ASP A 93 3.17 -11.86 -5.03
N ILE A 94 4.42 -11.48 -4.93
CA ILE A 94 5.47 -12.28 -4.31
C ILE A 94 5.91 -11.57 -3.05
N ASN A 95 5.69 -12.21 -1.90
CA ASN A 95 5.99 -11.68 -0.59
C ASN A 95 6.92 -12.63 0.16
N PHE A 96 8.06 -12.13 0.61
CA PHE A 96 8.90 -12.79 1.60
C PHE A 96 8.73 -12.03 2.93
N SER A 97 8.62 -12.77 4.02
CA SER A 97 8.61 -12.19 5.37
C SER A 97 9.41 -13.06 6.33
N LYS A 98 10.25 -12.41 7.12
CA LYS A 98 11.04 -13.01 8.18
C LYS A 98 10.91 -12.17 9.45
N SER A 99 10.74 -12.84 10.59
CA SER A 99 10.68 -12.23 11.91
C SER A 99 11.76 -12.80 12.80
N ASP A 100 12.73 -11.99 13.13
CA ASP A 100 13.84 -12.30 14.06
C ASP A 100 13.65 -11.54 15.39
N ASP A 101 14.41 -11.89 16.41
CA ASP A 101 14.39 -11.26 17.73
C ASP A 101 12.96 -11.22 18.33
N ILE A 102 12.32 -12.40 18.33
CA ILE A 102 10.93 -12.57 18.77
C ILE A 102 10.78 -12.13 20.23
N ASN A 103 9.88 -11.20 20.47
CA ASN A 103 9.56 -10.70 21.81
C ASN A 103 8.58 -11.64 22.55
N PRO A 104 8.43 -11.48 23.89
CA PRO A 104 7.53 -12.34 24.69
C PRO A 104 6.08 -12.32 24.22
N VAL A 105 5.52 -11.16 23.83
CA VAL A 105 4.15 -11.03 23.36
C VAL A 105 3.90 -11.84 22.09
N MET A 106 4.87 -11.83 21.14
CA MET A 106 4.80 -12.68 19.94
C MET A 106 4.94 -14.17 20.27
N ALA A 107 5.83 -14.51 21.19
CA ALA A 107 6.08 -15.90 21.55
C ALA A 107 4.87 -16.57 22.20
N GLU A 108 4.03 -15.81 22.88
CA GLU A 108 2.82 -16.29 23.56
C GLU A 108 1.56 -16.22 22.67
N ASP A 109 1.59 -15.47 21.55
CA ASP A 109 0.41 -15.30 20.69
C ASP A 109 0.12 -16.56 19.87
N PRO A 110 -1.02 -17.25 20.11
CA PRO A 110 -1.40 -18.44 19.35
C PRO A 110 -1.63 -18.16 17.85
N TYR A 111 -2.03 -16.93 17.48
CA TYR A 111 -2.22 -16.58 16.08
C TYR A 111 -0.89 -16.47 15.35
N PHE A 112 0.10 -15.80 15.95
CA PHE A 112 1.43 -15.71 15.37
C PHE A 112 2.10 -17.08 15.23
N ASN A 113 1.96 -17.92 16.25
CA ASN A 113 2.60 -19.24 16.31
C ASN A 113 2.00 -20.30 15.36
N LYS A 114 0.88 -19.99 14.66
CA LYS A 114 0.37 -20.84 13.54
C LYS A 114 1.28 -20.77 12.31
N PHE A 115 2.12 -19.77 12.20
CA PHE A 115 2.91 -19.50 11.01
C PHE A 115 4.41 -19.65 11.31
N LYS A 116 5.17 -20.01 10.27
CA LYS A 116 6.63 -20.00 10.35
C LYS A 116 7.14 -18.56 10.54
N ARG A 117 8.30 -18.40 11.13
CA ARG A 117 8.94 -17.08 11.31
C ARG A 117 9.48 -16.52 10.01
N ASP A 118 9.81 -17.39 9.07
CA ASP A 118 10.27 -17.08 7.71
C ASP A 118 9.44 -17.86 6.68
N TYR A 119 8.96 -17.16 5.68
CA TYR A 119 8.17 -17.75 4.60
C TYR A 119 8.13 -16.88 3.35
N VAL A 120 7.85 -17.52 2.23
CA VAL A 120 7.50 -16.88 0.96
C VAL A 120 6.04 -17.18 0.67
N ASN A 121 5.27 -16.16 0.29
CA ASN A 121 3.94 -16.32 -0.25
C ASN A 121 3.93 -15.88 -1.71
N ILE A 122 3.32 -16.68 -2.55
CA ILE A 122 3.14 -16.39 -3.97
C ILE A 122 1.65 -16.37 -4.24
N GLY A 123 1.19 -15.25 -4.77
CA GLY A 123 -0.21 -15.01 -5.12
C GLY A 123 -0.37 -14.63 -6.58
N VAL A 124 -1.49 -15.00 -7.12
CA VAL A 124 -1.98 -14.55 -8.42
C VAL A 124 -3.38 -14.00 -8.25
N GLY A 125 -3.78 -13.15 -9.16
CA GLY A 125 -5.11 -12.57 -9.08
C GLY A 125 -5.48 -11.74 -10.29
N GLY A 126 -6.58 -11.02 -10.15
CA GLY A 126 -7.07 -10.12 -11.16
C GLY A 126 -7.54 -8.81 -10.55
N LEU A 127 -7.60 -7.80 -11.40
CA LEU A 127 -8.17 -6.53 -11.05
C LEU A 127 -9.14 -6.04 -12.13
N ILE A 128 -10.16 -5.32 -11.69
CA ILE A 128 -11.05 -4.53 -12.52
C ILE A 128 -11.01 -3.11 -11.99
N GLN A 129 -10.82 -2.15 -12.89
CA GLN A 129 -10.68 -0.75 -12.52
C GLN A 129 -11.44 0.13 -13.51
N TYR A 130 -12.32 0.99 -13.00
CA TYR A 130 -12.93 2.06 -13.75
C TYR A 130 -12.28 3.39 -13.35
N ASP A 131 -11.61 4.06 -14.31
CA ASP A 131 -10.73 5.21 -14.04
C ASP A 131 -11.04 6.37 -15.01
N THR A 132 -11.77 7.34 -14.51
CA THR A 132 -12.10 8.59 -15.25
C THR A 132 -11.32 9.80 -14.75
N ARG A 133 -10.29 9.59 -13.94
CA ARG A 133 -9.46 10.69 -13.44
C ARG A 133 -8.79 11.43 -14.58
N ASN A 134 -8.76 12.74 -14.50
CA ASN A 134 -8.06 13.57 -15.49
C ASN A 134 -6.54 13.40 -15.46
N ASP A 135 -5.98 13.03 -14.30
CA ASP A 135 -4.56 12.70 -14.10
C ASP A 135 -4.44 11.59 -13.05
N VAL A 136 -3.51 10.64 -13.24
CA VAL A 136 -3.33 9.52 -12.31
C VAL A 136 -2.55 9.93 -11.07
N ALA A 137 -1.57 10.83 -11.21
CA ALA A 137 -0.68 11.25 -10.13
C ALA A 137 -1.27 12.37 -9.28
N THR A 138 -1.87 13.38 -9.93
CA THR A 138 -2.42 14.59 -9.26
C THR A 138 -3.85 14.86 -9.72
N PRO A 139 -4.80 13.98 -9.45
CA PRO A 139 -6.15 14.12 -9.94
C PRO A 139 -6.87 15.30 -9.27
N SER A 140 -7.56 16.09 -10.11
CA SER A 140 -8.43 17.18 -9.66
C SER A 140 -9.91 16.93 -10.01
N SER A 141 -10.19 16.00 -10.91
CA SER A 141 -11.55 15.62 -11.33
C SER A 141 -11.62 14.15 -11.75
N GLY A 142 -12.81 13.58 -11.73
CA GLY A 142 -13.08 12.20 -12.10
C GLY A 142 -13.07 11.26 -10.90
N MET A 143 -13.10 9.97 -11.16
CA MET A 143 -13.16 8.94 -10.13
C MET A 143 -12.32 7.72 -10.49
N LEU A 144 -11.97 6.95 -9.48
CA LEU A 144 -11.40 5.61 -9.56
C LEU A 144 -12.27 4.66 -8.74
N LEU A 145 -12.74 3.59 -9.36
CA LEU A 145 -13.29 2.43 -8.68
C LEU A 145 -12.43 1.23 -9.04
N SER A 146 -11.88 0.55 -8.06
CA SER A 146 -10.97 -0.58 -8.26
C SER A 146 -11.37 -1.75 -7.37
N ALA A 147 -11.48 -2.94 -7.95
CA ALA A 147 -11.67 -4.19 -7.24
C ALA A 147 -10.52 -5.14 -7.59
N ILE A 148 -9.93 -5.73 -6.57
CA ILE A 148 -8.81 -6.66 -6.69
C ILE A 148 -9.16 -7.94 -5.92
N ALA A 149 -8.93 -9.10 -6.55
CA ALA A 149 -8.99 -10.39 -5.90
C ALA A 149 -7.67 -11.12 -6.10
N LYS A 150 -7.13 -11.69 -5.02
CA LYS A 150 -5.86 -12.44 -5.01
C LYS A 150 -6.05 -13.75 -4.29
N VAL A 151 -5.46 -14.81 -4.82
CA VAL A 151 -5.36 -16.12 -4.18
C VAL A 151 -3.89 -16.46 -4.01
N TYR A 152 -3.54 -16.88 -2.82
CA TYR A 152 -2.19 -17.35 -2.47
C TYR A 152 -2.24 -18.84 -2.20
N GLY A 153 -1.20 -19.57 -2.60
CA GLY A 153 -1.28 -21.00 -2.46
C GLY A 153 0.05 -21.73 -2.49
N LYS A 154 0.05 -22.87 -1.78
CA LYS A 154 1.14 -23.83 -1.83
C LYS A 154 1.36 -24.37 -3.25
N TYR A 155 0.31 -24.46 -4.05
CA TYR A 155 0.35 -24.88 -5.45
C TYR A 155 1.07 -23.88 -6.37
N LEU A 156 1.24 -22.61 -5.91
CA LEU A 156 2.06 -21.59 -6.57
C LEU A 156 3.51 -21.55 -6.05
N GLY A 157 3.86 -22.41 -5.10
CA GLY A 157 5.16 -22.39 -4.42
C GLY A 157 5.19 -21.54 -3.14
N GLY A 158 4.05 -21.00 -2.70
CA GLY A 158 3.90 -20.26 -1.45
C GLY A 158 3.82 -21.17 -0.23
N ALA A 159 4.00 -20.60 0.96
CA ALA A 159 3.93 -21.33 2.22
C ALA A 159 2.50 -21.59 2.71
N TYR A 160 1.56 -20.67 2.42
CA TYR A 160 0.20 -20.69 2.97
C TYR A 160 -0.85 -20.49 1.89
N ASN A 161 -2.06 -21.04 2.16
CA ASN A 161 -3.25 -20.85 1.33
C ASN A 161 -4.13 -19.79 2.02
N TYR A 162 -4.45 -18.72 1.32
CA TYR A 162 -5.38 -17.68 1.74
C TYR A 162 -5.80 -16.82 0.55
N GLU A 163 -6.81 -16.01 0.76
CA GLU A 163 -7.37 -15.12 -0.24
C GLU A 163 -7.43 -13.70 0.27
N MET A 164 -7.29 -12.73 -0.64
CA MET A 164 -7.35 -11.31 -0.33
C MET A 164 -8.25 -10.59 -1.33
N PHE A 165 -9.19 -9.81 -0.81
CA PHE A 165 -10.04 -8.92 -1.58
C PHE A 165 -9.77 -7.48 -1.19
N GLU A 166 -9.75 -6.61 -2.18
CA GLU A 166 -9.62 -5.17 -2.00
C GLU A 166 -10.64 -4.46 -2.87
N LEU A 167 -11.38 -3.52 -2.27
CA LEU A 167 -12.25 -2.59 -2.99
C LEU A 167 -11.85 -1.18 -2.62
N GLU A 168 -11.64 -0.35 -3.62
CA GLU A 168 -11.25 1.04 -3.43
C GLU A 168 -12.09 1.95 -4.32
N TYR A 169 -12.65 3.00 -3.73
CA TYR A 169 -13.32 4.09 -4.41
C TYR A 169 -12.64 5.42 -4.09
N ARG A 170 -12.29 6.18 -5.11
CA ARG A 170 -11.76 7.55 -4.99
C ARG A 170 -12.58 8.47 -5.90
N GLN A 171 -12.93 9.62 -5.39
CA GLN A 171 -13.61 10.65 -6.16
C GLN A 171 -12.89 11.98 -5.99
N PHE A 172 -12.83 12.75 -7.08
CA PHE A 172 -12.22 14.07 -7.11
C PHE A 172 -13.21 15.04 -7.75
N ARG A 173 -13.48 16.15 -7.09
CA ARG A 173 -14.35 17.21 -7.60
C ARG A 173 -13.69 18.56 -7.42
N GLN A 174 -13.64 19.31 -8.51
CA GLN A 174 -13.27 20.72 -8.43
C GLN A 174 -14.39 21.51 -7.75
N VAL A 175 -14.03 22.28 -6.72
CA VAL A 175 -14.92 23.14 -5.95
C VAL A 175 -14.33 24.55 -5.91
N PHE A 176 -15.17 25.60 -5.80
CA PHE A 176 -14.74 26.98 -5.62
C PHE A 176 -13.66 27.47 -6.61
N LYS A 177 -13.89 27.41 -7.91
CA LYS A 177 -12.94 27.73 -8.97
C LYS A 177 -11.87 26.63 -9.16
N ARG A 178 -11.16 26.65 -10.30
CA ARG A 178 -10.21 25.60 -10.75
C ARG A 178 -9.01 25.32 -9.81
N ARG A 179 -8.92 26.01 -8.65
CA ARG A 179 -7.79 25.90 -7.71
C ARG A 179 -8.08 25.02 -6.50
N SER A 180 -9.30 24.57 -6.32
CA SER A 180 -9.68 23.79 -5.16
C SER A 180 -10.25 22.46 -5.59
N THR A 181 -9.82 21.40 -4.92
CA THR A 181 -10.32 20.03 -5.16
C THR A 181 -10.78 19.44 -3.84
N LEU A 182 -12.01 18.96 -3.81
CA LEU A 182 -12.50 18.08 -2.77
C LEU A 182 -12.28 16.65 -3.24
N ALA A 183 -11.55 15.87 -2.45
CA ALA A 183 -11.27 14.47 -2.71
C ALA A 183 -11.79 13.62 -1.56
N TRP A 184 -12.32 12.44 -1.87
CA TRP A 184 -12.64 11.44 -0.85
C TRP A 184 -12.28 10.05 -1.35
N THR A 185 -11.90 9.22 -0.40
CA THR A 185 -11.51 7.83 -0.63
C THR A 185 -12.27 6.96 0.36
N ALA A 186 -12.79 5.84 -0.12
CA ALA A 186 -13.24 4.73 0.71
C ALA A 186 -12.50 3.47 0.25
N LYS A 187 -11.96 2.73 1.20
CA LYS A 187 -11.21 1.49 0.92
C LYS A 187 -11.56 0.42 1.94
N THR A 188 -11.71 -0.82 1.46
CA THR A 188 -11.81 -2.00 2.28
C THR A 188 -10.86 -3.09 1.78
N GLN A 189 -10.32 -3.86 2.71
CA GLN A 189 -9.55 -5.07 2.43
C GLN A 189 -10.05 -6.20 3.32
N ILE A 190 -10.17 -7.40 2.77
CA ILE A 190 -10.67 -8.58 3.45
C ILE A 190 -9.73 -9.74 3.14
N GLY A 191 -9.18 -10.36 4.18
CA GLY A 191 -8.41 -11.59 4.11
C GLY A 191 -9.26 -12.78 4.59
N MET A 192 -9.28 -13.83 3.81
CA MET A 192 -9.98 -15.09 4.14
C MET A 192 -8.96 -16.17 4.51
N ASP A 193 -9.41 -17.18 5.22
CA ASP A 193 -8.62 -18.30 5.68
C ASP A 193 -7.46 -17.94 6.63
N ASN A 194 -6.32 -18.59 6.49
CA ASN A 194 -5.16 -18.45 7.37
C ASN A 194 -4.17 -17.41 6.82
N VAL A 195 -4.55 -16.13 6.88
CA VAL A 195 -3.67 -15.03 6.49
C VAL A 195 -2.52 -14.89 7.48
N PRO A 196 -1.25 -14.97 7.06
CA PRO A 196 -0.12 -14.74 7.96
C PRO A 196 -0.12 -13.32 8.54
N TYR A 197 0.41 -13.16 9.76
CA TYR A 197 0.39 -11.87 10.47
C TYR A 197 0.95 -10.70 9.64
N SER A 198 2.06 -10.90 8.94
CA SER A 198 2.67 -9.81 8.13
C SER A 198 1.85 -9.44 6.89
N GLU A 199 0.94 -10.30 6.45
CA GLU A 199 0.06 -10.10 5.28
C GLU A 199 -1.33 -9.59 5.67
N LEU A 200 -1.65 -9.53 6.96
CA LEU A 200 -2.93 -8.98 7.42
C LEU A 200 -3.13 -7.54 6.95
N PRO A 201 -4.33 -7.19 6.49
CA PRO A 201 -4.73 -5.80 6.30
C PRO A 201 -4.36 -4.95 7.51
N ASN A 202 -3.77 -3.77 7.27
CA ASN A 202 -3.29 -2.93 8.36
C ASN A 202 -3.41 -1.44 8.04
N PHE A 203 -3.48 -0.64 9.11
CA PHE A 203 -3.49 0.83 9.06
C PHE A 203 -2.18 1.42 9.60
N GLY A 204 -2.04 2.73 9.45
CA GLY A 204 -0.96 3.52 10.02
C GLY A 204 0.14 3.86 9.03
N ASN A 205 -0.10 3.69 7.73
CA ASN A 205 0.84 4.19 6.73
C ASN A 205 0.57 5.69 6.40
N PRO A 206 1.51 6.39 5.75
CA PRO A 206 1.35 7.82 5.45
C PRO A 206 0.15 8.18 4.56
N PHE A 207 -0.48 7.20 3.93
CA PHE A 207 -1.58 7.40 2.97
C PHE A 207 -2.96 7.11 3.55
N ASP A 208 -3.04 6.52 4.75
CA ASP A 208 -4.31 6.23 5.43
C ASP A 208 -4.41 6.91 6.81
N LEU A 209 -4.24 6.19 7.92
CA LEU A 209 -4.32 6.74 9.27
C LEU A 209 -3.00 7.41 9.69
N ARG A 210 -2.81 8.66 9.27
CA ARG A 210 -1.65 9.47 9.67
C ARG A 210 -1.67 9.70 11.17
N GLY A 211 -0.51 9.56 11.83
CA GLY A 211 -0.36 9.75 13.27
C GLY A 211 -0.40 8.47 14.10
N TYR A 212 -0.71 7.33 13.50
CA TYR A 212 -0.59 6.03 14.16
C TYR A 212 0.73 5.34 13.76
N ALA A 213 1.24 4.49 14.64
CA ALA A 213 2.40 3.66 14.32
C ALA A 213 2.06 2.72 13.15
N TRP A 214 2.99 2.59 12.19
CA TRP A 214 2.76 1.76 11.02
C TRP A 214 2.42 0.32 11.39
N GLY A 215 1.27 -0.13 10.86
CA GLY A 215 0.78 -1.48 11.08
C GLY A 215 0.38 -1.78 12.52
N LYS A 216 0.13 -0.76 13.36
CA LYS A 216 -0.40 -0.97 14.71
C LYS A 216 -1.72 -1.73 14.65
N TYR A 217 -2.67 -1.26 13.84
CA TYR A 217 -3.98 -1.91 13.71
C TYR A 217 -3.93 -2.92 12.57
N ARG A 218 -4.11 -4.21 12.92
CA ARG A 218 -4.10 -5.34 11.99
C ARG A 218 -5.23 -6.28 12.29
N ASP A 219 -5.99 -6.65 11.26
CA ASP A 219 -6.98 -7.72 11.34
C ASP A 219 -7.22 -8.32 9.95
N LYS A 220 -8.03 -9.39 9.88
CA LYS A 220 -8.44 -10.01 8.60
C LYS A 220 -9.25 -9.06 7.72
N SER A 221 -9.93 -8.09 8.32
CA SER A 221 -10.72 -7.11 7.58
C SER A 221 -10.42 -5.71 8.06
N MET A 222 -10.33 -4.77 7.12
CA MET A 222 -10.24 -3.36 7.42
C MET A 222 -11.10 -2.55 6.46
N ALA A 223 -11.61 -1.41 6.94
CA ALA A 223 -12.27 -0.42 6.11
C ALA A 223 -11.97 0.98 6.62
N TYR A 224 -11.79 1.94 5.72
CA TYR A 224 -11.60 3.35 6.08
C TYR A 224 -12.17 4.30 5.03
N GLY A 225 -12.41 5.53 5.46
CA GLY A 225 -12.74 6.65 4.59
C GLY A 225 -11.90 7.88 4.93
N ILE A 226 -11.49 8.60 3.90
CA ILE A 226 -10.73 9.86 4.02
C ILE A 226 -11.42 10.92 3.18
N ILE A 227 -11.57 12.12 3.73
CA ILE A 227 -12.00 13.31 2.99
C ILE A 227 -10.88 14.33 3.08
N GLU A 228 -10.52 14.89 1.93
CA GLU A 228 -9.41 15.83 1.80
C GLU A 228 -9.83 17.05 0.98
N TYR A 229 -9.57 18.24 1.50
CA TYR A 229 -9.67 19.47 0.74
C TYR A 229 -8.28 19.97 0.36
N ARG A 230 -8.07 20.15 -0.93
CA ARG A 230 -6.81 20.66 -1.50
C ARG A 230 -7.05 22.03 -2.10
N HIS A 231 -6.26 23.01 -1.69
CA HIS A 231 -6.28 24.35 -2.26
C HIS A 231 -4.90 24.73 -2.80
N MET A 232 -4.86 25.15 -4.05
CA MET A 232 -3.62 25.60 -4.69
C MET A 232 -3.54 27.13 -4.58
N PHE A 233 -2.70 27.65 -3.69
CA PHE A 233 -2.52 29.08 -3.49
C PHE A 233 -1.83 29.77 -4.67
N MET A 234 -0.97 29.07 -5.40
CA MET A 234 -0.27 29.57 -6.59
C MET A 234 -0.73 28.80 -7.85
N SER A 235 -0.71 29.48 -9.01
CA SER A 235 -0.93 28.75 -10.26
C SER A 235 0.23 27.80 -10.53
N GLN A 236 -0.04 26.69 -11.27
CA GLN A 236 1.02 25.76 -11.68
C GLN A 236 2.17 26.45 -12.42
N GLU A 237 1.87 27.47 -13.23
CA GLU A 237 2.88 28.27 -13.94
C GLU A 237 3.71 29.13 -12.97
N ALA A 238 3.10 29.71 -11.94
CA ALA A 238 3.80 30.50 -10.93
C ALA A 238 4.68 29.61 -10.04
N TYR A 239 4.21 28.40 -9.71
CA TYR A 239 5.00 27.40 -8.98
C TYR A 239 6.22 26.93 -9.79
N ALA A 240 6.03 26.61 -11.07
CA ALA A 240 7.10 26.22 -11.96
C ALA A 240 8.16 27.33 -12.15
N ARG A 241 7.73 28.59 -12.25
CA ARG A 241 8.64 29.75 -12.28
C ARG A 241 9.38 29.94 -10.94
N GLY A 242 8.69 29.81 -9.82
CA GLY A 242 9.30 29.90 -8.49
C GLY A 242 10.32 28.79 -8.23
N ALA A 243 10.02 27.54 -8.60
CA ALA A 243 10.94 26.41 -8.52
C ALA A 243 12.17 26.58 -9.46
N PHE A 244 11.97 27.21 -10.62
CA PHE A 244 13.08 27.55 -11.53
C PHE A 244 14.04 28.57 -10.89
N TRP A 245 13.51 29.64 -10.31
CA TRP A 245 14.33 30.67 -9.67
C TRP A 245 15.04 30.18 -8.40
N SER A 246 14.41 29.31 -7.60
CA SER A 246 15.07 28.72 -6.43
C SER A 246 16.24 27.79 -6.79
N LYS A 247 16.27 27.27 -8.02
CA LYS A 247 17.33 26.40 -8.50
C LYS A 247 18.54 27.15 -9.08
N PHE A 248 18.36 28.41 -9.48
CA PHE A 248 19.38 29.21 -10.19
C PHE A 248 19.71 30.54 -9.53
N GLY A 249 19.10 30.88 -8.38
CA GLY A 249 19.24 32.15 -7.68
C GLY A 249 19.82 32.05 -6.27
N GLY A 250 20.64 31.02 -5.98
CA GLY A 250 21.35 30.85 -4.73
C GLY A 250 22.83 30.64 -4.95
#